data_fc6b4a4a67aab031d5c38f93388b7db9
#
_entry.id   fc6b4a4a67aab031d5c38f93388b7db9
#
_cell.length_a   1.000
_cell.length_b   1.000
_cell.length_c   1.000
_cell.angle_alpha   90.00
_cell.angle_beta   90.00
_cell.angle_gamma   90.00
#
_symmetry.space_group_name_H-M   'P 1'
#
loop_
_entity.id
_entity.type
_entity.pdbx_description
1 polymer ?
#
loop_
_entity_poly.entity_id
_entity_poly.type
_entity_poly.pdbx_seq_one_letter_code
_entity_poly.pdbx_strand_id
1 'polypeptide(L)'
;MAMFVCSGRCLKTLQIPMCEVTDDVVVKYVGCLANLTFLDISYCFKVTEKGLKAFGTECKSLTHLRRNMPIWELPDSVEPSDVKDQEALIIADTMKGLQRLDYAFNRLSDTGVEAILTQCKALTHLEIQGCWNVELKGDLEARCKNLVNFQKPWIDDHDDLIYSSDDDSTEGESDDESIYSESSSSSDLD
;
A
#
# COMPACT_ATOMS: atom_id res chain seq x y z
N MET A 1 -17.19 15.44 -28.49
CA MET A 1 -16.34 15.14 -27.34
C MET A 1 -16.81 15.72 -26.00
N ALA A 2 -17.92 16.42 -25.93
CA ALA A 2 -18.46 17.05 -24.72
C ALA A 2 -19.37 16.15 -23.84
N MET A 3 -19.80 14.99 -24.34
CA MET A 3 -20.79 14.14 -23.63
C MET A 3 -20.21 13.24 -22.56
N PHE A 4 -18.91 12.96 -22.55
CA PHE A 4 -18.27 12.12 -21.50
C PHE A 4 -17.96 12.86 -20.20
N VAL A 5 -17.89 14.18 -20.24
CA VAL A 5 -17.51 15.03 -19.09
C VAL A 5 -18.62 15.13 -18.04
N CYS A 6 -19.87 14.87 -18.36
CA CYS A 6 -21.00 14.96 -17.42
C CYS A 6 -21.16 13.71 -16.53
N SER A 7 -20.72 12.55 -16.98
CA SER A 7 -20.91 11.28 -16.22
C SER A 7 -20.00 11.17 -14.99
N GLY A 8 -18.88 11.86 -14.95
CA GLY A 8 -17.93 11.81 -13.82
C GLY A 8 -18.44 12.47 -12.54
N ARG A 9 -19.41 13.39 -12.61
CA ARG A 9 -19.95 14.09 -11.43
C ARG A 9 -20.69 13.20 -10.43
N CYS A 10 -21.14 12.01 -10.86
CA CYS A 10 -21.78 11.03 -9.99
C CYS A 10 -20.80 9.98 -9.47
N LEU A 11 -19.55 9.98 -9.94
CA LEU A 11 -18.56 9.00 -9.58
C LEU A 11 -18.13 9.21 -8.12
N LYS A 12 -18.25 8.15 -7.31
CA LYS A 12 -17.82 8.11 -5.91
C LYS A 12 -16.52 7.36 -5.73
N THR A 13 -16.23 6.41 -6.60
CA THR A 13 -15.08 5.53 -6.55
C THR A 13 -14.37 5.51 -7.89
N LEU A 14 -13.07 5.78 -7.88
CA LEU A 14 -12.19 5.63 -9.04
C LEU A 14 -11.01 4.73 -8.64
N GLN A 15 -10.90 3.60 -9.30
CA GLN A 15 -9.78 2.67 -9.13
C GLN A 15 -9.13 2.46 -10.49
N ILE A 16 -7.90 2.94 -10.61
CA ILE A 16 -7.09 2.85 -11.83
C ILE A 16 -5.65 2.45 -11.48
N PRO A 17 -5.46 1.39 -10.67
CA PRO A 17 -4.10 0.98 -10.33
C PRO A 17 -3.33 0.55 -11.58
N MET A 18 -2.01 0.73 -11.56
CA MET A 18 -1.10 0.37 -12.67
C MET A 18 -1.45 1.07 -13.99
N CYS A 19 -2.07 2.25 -13.94
CA CYS A 19 -2.50 2.97 -15.12
C CYS A 19 -1.45 3.99 -15.59
N GLU A 20 -1.30 4.12 -16.90
CA GLU A 20 -0.40 5.09 -17.55
C GLU A 20 -0.96 6.53 -17.60
N VAL A 21 -1.97 6.84 -16.78
CA VAL A 21 -2.52 8.18 -16.68
C VAL A 21 -1.45 9.18 -16.24
N THR A 22 -1.39 10.33 -16.91
CA THR A 22 -0.42 11.40 -16.64
C THR A 22 -1.04 12.54 -15.85
N ASP A 23 -0.22 13.37 -15.21
CA ASP A 23 -0.65 14.59 -14.55
C ASP A 23 -1.49 15.50 -15.44
N ASP A 24 -1.15 15.63 -16.73
CA ASP A 24 -1.89 16.48 -17.65
C ASP A 24 -3.31 15.96 -17.90
N VAL A 25 -3.48 14.64 -17.96
CA VAL A 25 -4.81 14.02 -18.05
C VAL A 25 -5.59 14.25 -16.75
N VAL A 26 -4.95 14.07 -15.60
CA VAL A 26 -5.57 14.33 -14.29
C VAL A 26 -6.03 15.78 -14.20
N VAL A 27 -5.14 16.74 -14.40
CA VAL A 27 -5.43 18.19 -14.32
C VAL A 27 -6.58 18.58 -15.26
N LYS A 28 -6.62 17.98 -16.45
CA LYS A 28 -7.66 18.29 -17.45
C LYS A 28 -9.05 17.80 -17.05
N TYR A 29 -9.16 16.67 -16.34
CA TYR A 29 -10.45 16.00 -16.13
C TYR A 29 -10.89 15.92 -14.67
N VAL A 30 -10.01 16.20 -13.70
CA VAL A 30 -10.31 16.03 -12.27
C VAL A 30 -11.51 16.87 -11.80
N GLY A 31 -11.76 18.05 -12.38
CA GLY A 31 -12.93 18.88 -12.05
C GLY A 31 -14.28 18.17 -12.29
N CYS A 32 -14.31 17.08 -13.07
CA CYS A 32 -15.50 16.25 -13.26
C CYS A 32 -15.69 15.23 -12.11
N LEU A 33 -14.69 15.09 -11.20
CA LEU A 33 -14.62 14.08 -10.16
C LEU A 33 -14.86 14.68 -8.75
N ALA A 34 -15.47 15.85 -8.64
CA ALA A 34 -15.61 16.60 -7.38
C ALA A 34 -16.33 15.82 -6.26
N ASN A 35 -17.13 14.81 -6.61
CA ASN A 35 -17.87 13.98 -5.66
C ASN A 35 -17.13 12.67 -5.29
N LEU A 36 -15.88 12.52 -5.71
CA LEU A 36 -15.08 11.33 -5.43
C LEU A 36 -14.82 11.19 -3.95
N THR A 37 -15.09 10.00 -3.39
CA THR A 37 -14.86 9.67 -1.99
C THR A 37 -13.74 8.66 -1.82
N PHE A 38 -13.51 7.81 -2.83
CA PHE A 38 -12.43 6.83 -2.88
C PHE A 38 -11.64 6.94 -4.18
N LEU A 39 -10.31 7.05 -4.05
CA LEU A 39 -9.35 7.09 -5.16
C LEU A 39 -8.27 6.05 -4.95
N ASP A 40 -8.10 5.13 -5.91
CA ASP A 40 -6.95 4.22 -5.98
C ASP A 40 -6.15 4.50 -7.25
N ILE A 41 -4.94 5.02 -7.05
CA ILE A 41 -3.93 5.31 -8.07
C ILE A 41 -2.60 4.60 -7.74
N SER A 42 -2.69 3.44 -7.09
CA SER A 42 -1.51 2.63 -6.79
C SER A 42 -0.76 2.27 -8.06
N TYR A 43 0.57 2.34 -8.02
CA TYR A 43 1.46 2.02 -9.14
C TYR A 43 1.28 2.92 -10.39
N CYS A 44 0.68 4.10 -10.25
CA CYS A 44 0.55 5.07 -11.34
C CYS A 44 1.75 6.02 -11.35
N PHE A 45 2.86 5.61 -11.97
CA PHE A 45 4.15 6.32 -11.93
C PHE A 45 4.13 7.69 -12.60
N LYS A 46 3.19 7.93 -13.53
CA LYS A 46 3.06 9.22 -14.25
C LYS A 46 2.14 10.21 -13.55
N VAL A 47 1.54 9.81 -12.42
CA VAL A 47 0.86 10.72 -11.49
C VAL A 47 1.87 11.12 -10.44
N THR A 48 2.26 12.38 -10.44
CA THR A 48 3.21 12.97 -9.50
C THR A 48 2.51 13.93 -8.52
N GLU A 49 3.30 14.73 -7.82
CA GLU A 49 2.82 15.80 -6.94
C GLU A 49 1.81 16.72 -7.62
N LYS A 50 1.97 17.00 -8.92
CA LYS A 50 1.06 17.84 -9.70
C LYS A 50 -0.33 17.21 -9.81
N GLY A 51 -0.40 15.92 -10.12
CA GLY A 51 -1.67 15.17 -10.19
C GLY A 51 -2.32 15.01 -8.82
N LEU A 52 -1.54 14.68 -7.78
CA LEU A 52 -2.02 14.60 -6.40
C LEU A 52 -2.59 15.92 -5.91
N LYS A 53 -1.91 17.03 -6.18
CA LYS A 53 -2.40 18.37 -5.85
C LYS A 53 -3.73 18.66 -6.55
N ALA A 54 -3.86 18.29 -7.81
CA ALA A 54 -5.10 18.48 -8.55
C ALA A 54 -6.25 17.68 -7.94
N PHE A 55 -6.05 16.39 -7.62
CA PHE A 55 -7.05 15.58 -6.91
C PHE A 55 -7.44 16.21 -5.57
N GLY A 56 -6.48 16.58 -4.73
CA GLY A 56 -6.75 17.17 -3.42
C GLY A 56 -7.45 18.54 -3.51
N THR A 57 -7.20 19.30 -4.59
CA THR A 57 -7.82 20.60 -4.79
C THR A 57 -9.28 20.47 -5.26
N GLU A 58 -9.56 19.54 -6.16
CA GLU A 58 -10.87 19.42 -6.80
C GLU A 58 -11.79 18.40 -6.10
N CYS A 59 -11.26 17.30 -5.55
CA CYS A 59 -12.04 16.23 -4.95
C CYS A 59 -12.21 16.45 -3.43
N LYS A 60 -12.94 17.49 -3.02
CA LYS A 60 -13.10 17.84 -1.59
C LYS A 60 -13.89 16.82 -0.76
N SER A 61 -14.57 15.88 -1.41
CA SER A 61 -15.28 14.78 -0.76
C SER A 61 -14.40 13.56 -0.53
N LEU A 62 -13.10 13.61 -0.92
CA LEU A 62 -12.21 12.48 -0.83
C LEU A 62 -11.91 12.12 0.64
N THR A 63 -12.26 10.90 1.02
CA THR A 63 -12.06 10.35 2.37
C THR A 63 -11.11 9.17 2.38
N HIS A 64 -10.89 8.53 1.25
CA HIS A 64 -9.98 7.40 1.13
C HIS A 64 -9.08 7.55 -0.10
N LEU A 65 -7.78 7.57 0.14
CA LEU A 65 -6.74 7.55 -0.89
C LEU A 65 -5.89 6.28 -0.73
N ARG A 66 -5.71 5.57 -1.84
CA ARG A 66 -4.72 4.50 -1.98
C ARG A 66 -3.68 4.89 -3.03
N ARG A 67 -2.42 4.94 -2.59
CA ARG A 67 -1.27 5.37 -3.39
C ARG A 67 -0.05 4.51 -3.03
N ASN A 68 -0.17 3.20 -3.18
CA ASN A 68 0.92 2.28 -2.91
C ASN A 68 1.91 2.24 -4.07
N MET A 69 3.20 2.07 -3.75
CA MET A 69 4.27 1.84 -4.71
C MET A 69 4.73 0.38 -4.68
N PRO A 70 5.36 -0.13 -5.76
CA PRO A 70 5.81 -1.51 -5.77
C PRO A 70 7.11 -1.69 -4.96
N ILE A 71 7.24 -2.83 -4.31
CA ILE A 71 8.41 -3.17 -3.50
C ILE A 71 9.72 -3.18 -4.30
N TRP A 72 9.68 -3.50 -5.61
CA TRP A 72 10.87 -3.56 -6.48
C TRP A 72 11.42 -2.19 -6.89
N GLU A 73 10.73 -1.09 -6.57
CA GLU A 73 11.27 0.26 -6.75
C GLU A 73 12.08 0.74 -5.55
N LEU A 74 12.11 -0.06 -4.49
CA LEU A 74 12.97 0.23 -3.35
C LEU A 74 14.42 -0.10 -3.77
N PRO A 75 15.38 0.82 -3.56
CA PRO A 75 16.78 0.53 -3.81
C PRO A 75 17.27 -0.56 -2.85
N ASP A 76 18.24 -1.39 -3.29
CA ASP A 76 18.88 -2.41 -2.45
C ASP A 76 19.55 -1.81 -1.21
N SER A 77 19.87 -0.50 -1.25
CA SER A 77 20.33 0.29 -0.11
C SER A 77 19.49 1.55 0.01
N VAL A 78 18.89 1.78 1.19
CA VAL A 78 18.13 3.01 1.47
C VAL A 78 19.13 4.10 1.85
N GLU A 79 19.38 5.02 0.92
CA GLU A 79 20.20 6.21 1.19
C GLU A 79 19.33 7.31 1.80
N PRO A 80 19.86 8.10 2.75
CA PRO A 80 19.10 9.23 3.35
C PRO A 80 18.62 10.26 2.30
N SER A 81 19.27 10.32 1.13
CA SER A 81 18.89 11.17 -0.01
C SER A 81 17.63 10.69 -0.73
N ASP A 82 17.16 9.47 -0.45
CA ASP A 82 16.01 8.88 -1.13
C ASP A 82 14.65 9.29 -0.53
N VAL A 83 14.66 10.08 0.55
CA VAL A 83 13.43 10.61 1.16
C VAL A 83 12.69 11.52 0.18
N LYS A 84 11.39 11.28 0.01
CA LYS A 84 10.50 12.06 -0.86
C LYS A 84 9.19 12.37 -0.14
N ASP A 85 9.21 13.33 0.77
CA ASP A 85 8.01 13.72 1.53
C ASP A 85 7.06 14.63 0.74
N GLN A 86 7.43 15.12 -0.46
CA GLN A 86 6.66 16.12 -1.17
C GLN A 86 5.22 15.67 -1.48
N GLU A 87 5.01 14.42 -1.87
CA GLU A 87 3.66 13.88 -2.08
C GLU A 87 2.87 13.87 -0.76
N ALA A 88 3.48 13.45 0.34
CA ALA A 88 2.86 13.42 1.67
C ALA A 88 2.47 14.82 2.16
N LEU A 89 3.33 15.81 1.94
CA LEU A 89 3.05 17.21 2.26
C LEU A 89 1.87 17.76 1.46
N ILE A 90 1.77 17.42 0.18
CA ILE A 90 0.65 17.82 -0.68
C ILE A 90 -0.66 17.14 -0.23
N ILE A 91 -0.62 15.84 0.09
CA ILE A 91 -1.77 15.11 0.64
C ILE A 91 -2.24 15.81 1.92
N ALA A 92 -1.33 16.08 2.85
CA ALA A 92 -1.61 16.75 4.11
C ALA A 92 -2.24 18.14 3.91
N ASP A 93 -1.72 18.94 2.97
CA ASP A 93 -2.21 20.29 2.72
C ASP A 93 -3.58 20.31 2.03
N THR A 94 -3.81 19.42 1.07
CA THR A 94 -4.96 19.50 0.16
C THR A 94 -6.11 18.56 0.49
N MET A 95 -5.86 17.43 1.21
CA MET A 95 -6.83 16.36 1.50
C MET A 95 -7.18 16.27 2.98
N LYS A 96 -7.52 17.38 3.62
CA LYS A 96 -7.73 17.47 5.09
C LYS A 96 -8.90 16.63 5.62
N GLY A 97 -9.84 16.22 4.74
CA GLY A 97 -10.96 15.34 5.06
C GLY A 97 -10.66 13.85 4.99
N LEU A 98 -9.39 13.48 4.73
CA LEU A 98 -8.99 12.10 4.57
C LEU A 98 -9.18 11.31 5.86
N GLN A 99 -9.86 10.15 5.78
CA GLN A 99 -10.12 9.22 6.88
C GLN A 99 -9.23 7.97 6.77
N ARG A 100 -8.88 7.58 5.54
CA ARG A 100 -7.99 6.46 5.28
C ARG A 100 -6.95 6.80 4.23
N LEU A 101 -5.70 6.48 4.55
CA LEU A 101 -4.56 6.60 3.66
C LEU A 101 -3.79 5.27 3.61
N ASP A 102 -3.79 4.62 2.43
CA ASP A 102 -2.96 3.48 2.12
C ASP A 102 -1.78 4.01 1.27
N TYR A 103 -0.58 4.06 1.87
CA TYR A 103 0.61 4.72 1.31
C TYR A 103 1.86 3.84 1.43
N ALA A 104 1.71 2.53 1.21
CA ALA A 104 2.75 1.53 1.37
C ALA A 104 3.87 1.66 0.31
N PHE A 105 5.09 1.30 0.70
CA PHE A 105 6.30 1.26 -0.14
C PHE A 105 6.68 2.60 -0.76
N ASN A 106 6.28 3.70 -0.16
CA ASN A 106 6.68 5.04 -0.56
C ASN A 106 7.95 5.49 0.18
N ARG A 107 8.63 6.50 -0.38
CA ARG A 107 9.85 7.08 0.20
C ARG A 107 9.54 8.15 1.26
N LEU A 108 8.61 7.83 2.14
CA LEU A 108 8.11 8.66 3.23
C LEU A 108 9.11 8.67 4.38
N SER A 109 9.26 9.82 5.08
CA SER A 109 9.97 9.94 6.34
C SER A 109 9.04 10.38 7.47
N ASP A 110 9.59 10.52 8.69
CA ASP A 110 8.87 11.04 9.85
C ASP A 110 8.27 12.43 9.59
N THR A 111 8.92 13.26 8.77
CA THR A 111 8.40 14.58 8.38
C THR A 111 7.08 14.49 7.63
N GLY A 112 6.99 13.55 6.69
CA GLY A 112 5.75 13.32 5.95
C GLY A 112 4.64 12.74 6.82
N VAL A 113 4.96 11.79 7.72
CA VAL A 113 4.01 11.24 8.70
C VAL A 113 3.49 12.34 9.61
N GLU A 114 4.38 13.18 10.16
CA GLU A 114 4.04 14.32 11.01
C GLU A 114 3.06 15.28 10.32
N ALA A 115 3.32 15.63 9.06
CA ALA A 115 2.46 16.50 8.29
C ALA A 115 1.06 15.92 8.11
N ILE A 116 0.97 14.62 7.74
CA ILE A 116 -0.31 13.89 7.57
C ILE A 116 -1.09 13.89 8.87
N LEU A 117 -0.50 13.45 9.99
CA LEU A 117 -1.19 13.39 11.30
C LEU A 117 -1.58 14.76 11.83
N THR A 118 -0.85 15.80 11.43
CA THR A 118 -1.12 17.18 11.88
C THR A 118 -2.25 17.83 11.08
N GLN A 119 -2.35 17.57 9.79
CA GLN A 119 -3.32 18.24 8.91
C GLN A 119 -4.59 17.41 8.67
N CYS A 120 -4.47 16.08 8.53
CA CYS A 120 -5.60 15.19 8.27
C CYS A 120 -6.27 14.76 9.59
N LYS A 121 -6.98 15.69 10.25
CA LYS A 121 -7.58 15.44 11.58
C LYS A 121 -8.68 14.40 11.61
N ALA A 122 -9.26 14.04 10.46
CA ALA A 122 -10.26 12.99 10.33
C ALA A 122 -9.63 11.60 10.09
N LEU A 123 -8.29 11.51 10.01
CA LEU A 123 -7.60 10.26 9.71
C LEU A 123 -7.80 9.25 10.83
N THR A 124 -8.26 8.06 10.46
CA THR A 124 -8.48 6.92 11.35
C THR A 124 -7.69 5.69 10.95
N HIS A 125 -7.31 5.59 9.67
CA HIS A 125 -6.55 4.47 9.13
C HIS A 125 -5.34 4.97 8.37
N LEU A 126 -4.16 4.47 8.73
CA LEU A 126 -2.89 4.78 8.08
C LEU A 126 -2.11 3.49 7.85
N GLU A 127 -1.82 3.20 6.58
CA GLU A 127 -0.97 2.09 6.16
C GLU A 127 0.29 2.65 5.50
N ILE A 128 1.44 2.41 6.12
CA ILE A 128 2.76 2.86 5.64
C ILE A 128 3.78 1.72 5.59
N GLN A 129 3.29 0.48 5.41
CA GLN A 129 4.15 -0.69 5.30
C GLN A 129 5.20 -0.49 4.20
N GLY A 130 6.46 -0.85 4.48
CA GLY A 130 7.56 -0.71 3.53
C GLY A 130 8.03 0.73 3.28
N CYS A 131 7.63 1.70 4.11
CA CYS A 131 8.18 3.05 4.11
C CYS A 131 9.45 3.10 5.00
N TRP A 132 10.56 2.57 4.48
CA TRP A 132 11.77 2.26 5.27
C TRP A 132 12.49 3.48 5.87
N ASN A 133 12.19 4.69 5.40
CA ASN A 133 12.77 5.93 5.97
C ASN A 133 11.98 6.47 7.18
N VAL A 134 10.86 5.82 7.54
CA VAL A 134 10.06 6.18 8.70
C VAL A 134 10.63 5.46 9.93
N GLU A 135 11.04 6.24 10.93
CA GLU A 135 11.60 5.73 12.18
C GLU A 135 10.63 5.88 13.37
N LEU A 136 9.57 6.68 13.21
CA LEU A 136 8.57 7.01 14.23
C LEU A 136 9.20 7.61 15.50
N LYS A 137 10.09 8.59 15.33
CA LYS A 137 10.78 9.28 16.44
C LYS A 137 9.83 10.12 17.30
N GLY A 138 10.22 10.29 18.55
CA GLY A 138 9.51 11.16 19.49
C GLY A 138 8.12 10.62 19.86
N ASP A 139 7.08 11.42 19.64
CA ASP A 139 5.69 11.08 19.94
C ASP A 139 4.92 10.50 18.75
N LEU A 140 5.56 10.40 17.57
CA LEU A 140 4.91 9.96 16.33
C LEU A 140 4.31 8.56 16.45
N GLU A 141 5.04 7.62 17.06
CA GLU A 141 4.54 6.25 17.24
C GLU A 141 3.28 6.24 18.11
N ALA A 142 3.27 6.99 19.21
CA ALA A 142 2.10 7.09 20.08
C ALA A 142 0.91 7.72 19.35
N ARG A 143 1.14 8.73 18.52
CA ARG A 143 0.09 9.38 17.72
C ARG A 143 -0.46 8.43 16.66
N CYS A 144 0.39 7.65 16.00
CA CYS A 144 -0.04 6.62 15.06
C CYS A 144 -0.86 5.51 15.73
N LYS A 145 -0.44 5.04 16.91
CA LYS A 145 -1.18 4.03 17.71
C LYS A 145 -2.56 4.51 18.19
N ASN A 146 -2.80 5.81 18.25
CA ASN A 146 -4.12 6.36 18.56
C ASN A 146 -5.11 6.30 17.39
N LEU A 147 -4.66 5.96 16.19
CA LEU A 147 -5.54 5.69 15.06
C LEU A 147 -6.31 4.38 15.29
N VAL A 148 -7.47 4.25 14.66
CA VAL A 148 -8.27 3.02 14.71
C VAL A 148 -7.54 1.84 14.11
N ASN A 149 -6.80 2.10 13.02
CA ASN A 149 -5.94 1.13 12.36
C ASN A 149 -4.64 1.81 11.94
N PHE A 150 -3.53 1.25 12.38
CA PHE A 150 -2.20 1.70 12.00
C PHE A 150 -1.35 0.49 11.59
N GLN A 151 -0.93 0.46 10.33
CA GLN A 151 0.03 -0.53 9.85
C GLN A 151 1.40 0.10 9.73
N LYS A 152 2.31 -0.40 10.59
CA LYS A 152 3.68 0.10 10.75
C LYS A 152 4.50 0.00 9.45
N PRO A 153 5.58 0.80 9.31
CA PRO A 153 6.48 0.74 8.15
C PRO A 153 7.28 -0.56 8.06
N TRP A 154 7.50 -1.26 9.16
CA TRP A 154 8.23 -2.53 9.22
C TRP A 154 7.34 -3.63 9.80
N ILE A 155 7.70 -4.87 9.54
CA ILE A 155 7.09 -6.07 10.14
C ILE A 155 7.87 -6.36 11.42
N ASP A 156 7.20 -6.41 12.56
CA ASP A 156 7.81 -6.90 13.80
C ASP A 156 7.96 -8.42 13.66
N ASP A 157 9.21 -8.94 13.68
CA ASP A 157 9.52 -10.38 13.55
C ASP A 157 8.88 -11.26 14.65
N HIS A 158 8.16 -10.67 15.58
CA HIS A 158 7.47 -11.35 16.68
C HIS A 158 5.98 -11.59 16.47
N ASP A 159 5.34 -10.99 15.45
CA ASP A 159 3.90 -11.16 15.24
C ASP A 159 3.53 -12.36 14.33
N ASP A 160 4.51 -13.04 13.72
CA ASP A 160 4.27 -14.12 12.76
C ASP A 160 4.27 -15.55 13.33
N LEU A 161 4.20 -15.74 14.65
CA LEU A 161 4.19 -17.11 15.25
C LEU A 161 2.81 -17.54 15.79
N ILE A 162 1.72 -17.12 15.16
CA ILE A 162 0.43 -17.79 15.36
C ILE A 162 -0.01 -18.44 14.02
N TYR A 163 0.82 -19.31 13.49
CA TYR A 163 0.32 -20.44 12.73
C TYR A 163 -0.10 -21.49 13.76
N SER A 164 -1.38 -21.58 14.04
CA SER A 164 -1.95 -22.72 14.72
C SER A 164 -1.73 -23.94 13.80
N SER A 165 -0.70 -24.71 14.10
CA SER A 165 -0.61 -26.08 13.67
C SER A 165 -1.65 -26.86 14.46
N ASP A 166 -2.83 -26.97 13.89
CA ASP A 166 -3.75 -28.05 14.23
C ASP A 166 -3.12 -29.35 13.73
N ASP A 167 -2.27 -29.92 14.59
CA ASP A 167 -1.70 -31.25 14.44
C ASP A 167 -2.81 -32.24 14.83
N ASP A 168 -3.54 -32.69 13.84
CA ASP A 168 -4.47 -33.81 13.97
C ASP A 168 -3.66 -35.12 13.84
N SER A 169 -3.12 -35.55 14.99
CA SER A 169 -2.48 -36.83 15.16
C SER A 169 -3.56 -37.93 15.25
N THR A 170 -3.85 -38.59 14.16
CA THR A 170 -4.48 -39.89 14.21
C THR A 170 -3.41 -40.97 14.05
N GLU A 171 -3.11 -41.58 15.19
CA GLU A 171 -2.43 -42.87 15.28
C GLU A 171 -3.26 -43.96 14.60
N GLY A 172 -2.62 -44.70 13.73
CA GLY A 172 -3.15 -45.91 13.13
C GLY A 172 -2.06 -46.93 12.91
N GLU A 173 -1.83 -47.74 13.97
CA GLU A 173 -1.03 -48.95 13.88
C GLU A 173 -1.70 -49.94 12.90
N SER A 174 -0.91 -50.61 12.07
CA SER A 174 -1.08 -52.02 11.74
C SER A 174 0.17 -52.55 11.06
N ASP A 175 0.72 -53.54 11.75
CA ASP A 175 1.68 -54.56 11.30
C ASP A 175 1.25 -55.19 9.97
N ASP A 176 2.17 -55.53 9.08
CA ASP A 176 2.41 -56.90 8.70
C ASP A 176 3.64 -57.10 7.79
N GLU A 177 4.20 -58.25 7.97
CA GLU A 177 5.41 -58.89 7.54
C GLU A 177 5.64 -59.06 6.04
N SER A 178 6.93 -59.06 5.74
CA SER A 178 7.69 -60.10 5.03
C SER A 178 7.68 -60.21 3.50
N ILE A 179 8.85 -60.42 3.03
CA ILE A 179 9.52 -61.48 2.25
C ILE A 179 10.17 -61.03 0.93
N TYR A 180 11.49 -61.19 0.97
CA TYR A 180 12.48 -61.61 -0.07
C TYR A 180 12.14 -61.52 -1.57
N SER A 181 13.02 -60.97 -2.41
CA SER A 181 14.10 -61.78 -3.01
C SER A 181 14.88 -60.97 -4.05
N GLU A 182 16.16 -61.30 -4.07
CA GLU A 182 17.20 -60.94 -5.05
C GLU A 182 16.85 -61.29 -6.50
N SER A 183 17.39 -60.57 -7.42
CA SER A 183 18.31 -61.09 -8.48
C SER A 183 18.73 -60.02 -9.45
N SER A 184 19.95 -59.69 -9.43
CA SER A 184 21.04 -59.58 -10.40
C SER A 184 20.75 -59.85 -11.90
N SER A 185 21.36 -59.01 -12.69
CA SER A 185 22.26 -59.20 -13.84
C SER A 185 21.96 -58.19 -14.96
N SER A 186 22.85 -57.33 -15.27
CA SER A 186 24.03 -57.31 -16.13
C SER A 186 23.76 -57.42 -17.62
N SER A 187 24.55 -56.61 -18.31
CA SER A 187 25.05 -56.67 -19.70
C SER A 187 24.26 -55.85 -20.74
N ASP A 188 24.88 -54.85 -21.29
CA ASP A 188 25.90 -54.71 -22.34
C ASP A 188 25.28 -54.46 -23.72
N LEU A 189 25.91 -53.46 -24.36
CA LEU A 189 26.16 -53.31 -25.82
C LEU A 189 24.98 -52.98 -26.74
N ASP A 190 24.96 -51.86 -27.40
CA ASP A 190 25.70 -51.33 -28.55
C ASP A 190 25.41 -49.85 -28.72
#